data_be551dd32b4a0df5b1c9dfd0ef9bcebb
#
_entry.id   be551dd32b4a0df5b1c9dfd0ef9bcebb
#
_cell.length_a   1.000
_cell.length_b   1.000
_cell.length_c   1.000
_cell.angle_alpha   90.00
_cell.angle_beta   90.00
_cell.angle_gamma   90.00
#
_symmetry.space_group_name_H-M   'P 1'
#
loop_
_entity.id
_entity.type
_entity.pdbx_description
1 polymer ?
#
loop_
_entity_poly.entity_id
_entity_poly.type
_entity_poly.pdbx_seq_one_letter_code
_entity_poly.pdbx_strand_id
1 'polypeptide(L)'
;RQGRPFVGPAGKLLDGLLGSIGTNREDVFIANMVKCRPPDNRDPAPAEMAACTKYLDRQIELVNPKLIVTLGRFAFGRYFPGEGITKARGQLRKKDGRKIFPVLHPAAVLRREELRPTMIEDFKAISEILEGKIGDASMEPGVTAPAAPQPAQLSFMDAPGQAAVST
;
A
#
# COMPACT_ATOMS: atom_id res chain seq x y z
N ARG A 1 -20.29 -4.50 2.62
CA ARG A 1 -21.18 -5.64 2.43
C ARG A 1 -20.75 -6.84 3.28
N GLN A 2 -19.50 -7.33 3.24
CA GLN A 2 -19.01 -8.39 4.15
C GLN A 2 -18.02 -7.87 5.19
N GLY A 3 -17.72 -6.56 5.21
CA GLY A 3 -16.79 -5.95 6.16
C GLY A 3 -15.32 -6.37 6.03
N ARG A 4 -14.99 -7.18 5.01
CA ARG A 4 -13.63 -7.71 4.79
C ARG A 4 -13.11 -7.30 3.41
N PRO A 5 -11.81 -6.96 3.27
CA PRO A 5 -11.19 -6.73 1.97
C PRO A 5 -10.98 -8.05 1.22
N PHE A 6 -10.82 -7.98 -0.09
CA PHE A 6 -10.48 -9.13 -0.93
C PHE A 6 -11.42 -10.35 -0.79
N VAL A 7 -12.74 -10.13 -0.91
CA VAL A 7 -13.77 -11.19 -0.85
C VAL A 7 -14.22 -11.69 -2.23
N GLY A 8 -13.77 -11.06 -3.33
CA GLY A 8 -14.08 -11.43 -4.72
C GLY A 8 -13.05 -12.35 -5.36
N PRO A 9 -13.08 -12.52 -6.70
CA PRO A 9 -12.14 -13.39 -7.43
C PRO A 9 -10.66 -13.07 -7.16
N ALA A 10 -10.30 -11.78 -7.06
CA ALA A 10 -8.93 -11.37 -6.70
C ALA A 10 -8.54 -11.82 -5.28
N GLY A 11 -9.50 -11.88 -4.36
CA GLY A 11 -9.29 -12.40 -3.01
C GLY A 11 -9.05 -13.91 -3.02
N LYS A 12 -9.85 -14.67 -3.77
CA LYS A 12 -9.64 -16.12 -3.91
C LYS A 12 -8.26 -16.45 -4.50
N LEU A 13 -7.80 -15.67 -5.48
CA LEU A 13 -6.46 -15.81 -6.01
C LEU A 13 -5.40 -15.52 -4.94
N LEU A 14 -5.58 -14.46 -4.17
CA LEU A 14 -4.68 -14.11 -3.06
C LEU A 14 -4.64 -15.23 -2.00
N ASP A 15 -5.79 -15.77 -1.62
CA ASP A 15 -5.89 -16.86 -0.66
C ASP A 15 -5.16 -18.13 -1.17
N GLY A 16 -5.30 -18.45 -2.46
CA GLY A 16 -4.56 -19.56 -3.08
C GLY A 16 -3.04 -19.33 -3.12
N LEU A 17 -2.60 -18.10 -3.36
CA LEU A 17 -1.17 -17.74 -3.34
C LEU A 17 -0.59 -17.81 -1.92
N LEU A 18 -1.31 -17.33 -0.91
CA LEU A 18 -0.92 -17.49 0.49
C LEU A 18 -0.81 -18.98 0.86
N GLY A 19 -1.83 -19.77 0.52
CA GLY A 19 -1.81 -21.21 0.77
C GLY A 19 -0.65 -21.93 0.10
N SER A 20 -0.20 -21.49 -1.11
CA SER A 20 0.93 -22.07 -1.81
C SER A 20 2.28 -21.88 -1.11
N ILE A 21 2.37 -20.94 -0.18
CA ILE A 21 3.55 -20.67 0.64
C ILE A 21 3.35 -21.08 2.11
N GLY A 22 2.35 -21.91 2.39
CA GLY A 22 2.07 -22.40 3.74
C GLY A 22 1.52 -21.35 4.72
N THR A 23 0.99 -20.24 4.21
CA THR A 23 0.42 -19.15 5.02
C THR A 23 -1.09 -19.10 4.81
N ASN A 24 -1.87 -19.00 5.89
CA ASN A 24 -3.31 -18.86 5.79
C ASN A 24 -3.70 -17.38 5.81
N ARG A 25 -4.95 -17.10 5.39
CA ARG A 25 -5.49 -15.75 5.41
C ARG A 25 -5.55 -15.15 6.83
N GLU A 26 -5.73 -15.99 7.83
CA GLU A 26 -5.79 -15.63 9.25
C GLU A 26 -4.42 -15.24 9.82
N ASP A 27 -3.33 -15.68 9.18
CA ASP A 27 -1.95 -15.37 9.59
C ASP A 27 -1.50 -13.98 9.12
N VAL A 28 -2.29 -13.33 8.27
CA VAL A 28 -1.95 -12.03 7.66
C VAL A 28 -3.02 -10.97 7.91
N PHE A 29 -2.59 -9.73 8.07
CA PHE A 29 -3.49 -8.59 8.12
C PHE A 29 -3.64 -7.96 6.73
N ILE A 30 -4.83 -8.07 6.14
CA ILE A 30 -5.11 -7.52 4.81
C ILE A 30 -5.89 -6.22 4.95
N ALA A 31 -5.35 -5.14 4.40
CA ALA A 31 -5.96 -3.81 4.43
C ALA A 31 -6.01 -3.17 3.04
N ASN A 32 -7.00 -2.31 2.82
CA ASN A 32 -7.07 -1.46 1.65
C ASN A 32 -6.47 -0.08 1.92
N MET A 33 -5.90 0.54 0.89
CA MET A 33 -5.43 1.93 0.92
C MET A 33 -6.56 2.91 1.22
N VAL A 34 -7.72 2.72 0.62
CA VAL A 34 -8.94 3.49 0.89
C VAL A 34 -9.95 2.63 1.63
N LYS A 35 -10.64 3.23 2.61
CA LYS A 35 -11.63 2.54 3.45
C LYS A 35 -13.03 2.55 2.83
N CYS A 36 -13.29 3.46 1.88
CA CYS A 36 -14.52 3.55 1.11
C CYS A 36 -14.24 3.17 -0.35
N ARG A 37 -15.20 2.52 -0.99
CA ARG A 37 -15.10 2.16 -2.41
C ARG A 37 -15.39 3.40 -3.26
N PRO A 38 -14.47 3.82 -4.16
CA PRO A 38 -14.78 4.88 -5.10
C PRO A 38 -15.96 4.50 -6.01
N PRO A 39 -16.79 5.47 -6.44
CA PRO A 39 -17.86 5.23 -7.41
C PRO A 39 -17.31 4.54 -8.67
N ASP A 40 -18.12 3.65 -9.26
CA ASP A 40 -17.81 2.93 -10.51
C ASP A 40 -16.46 2.20 -10.54
N ASN A 41 -15.91 1.89 -9.37
CA ASN A 41 -14.57 1.30 -9.21
C ASN A 41 -13.45 2.08 -9.91
N ARG A 42 -13.61 3.40 -10.06
CA ARG A 42 -12.51 4.24 -10.54
C ARG A 42 -11.31 4.16 -9.61
N ASP A 43 -10.19 4.60 -10.09
CA ASP A 43 -9.02 4.80 -9.25
C ASP A 43 -9.32 5.80 -8.12
N PRO A 44 -8.79 5.57 -6.91
CA PRO A 44 -8.97 6.51 -5.81
C PRO A 44 -8.24 7.82 -6.10
N ALA A 45 -8.90 8.94 -5.85
CA ALA A 45 -8.29 10.25 -5.95
C ALA A 45 -7.22 10.44 -4.86
N PRO A 46 -6.20 11.28 -5.11
CA PRO A 46 -5.17 11.57 -4.09
C PRO A 46 -5.75 12.04 -2.75
N ALA A 47 -6.78 12.87 -2.77
CA ALA A 47 -7.46 13.34 -1.57
C ALA A 47 -8.16 12.20 -0.79
N GLU A 48 -8.76 11.23 -1.49
CA GLU A 48 -9.38 10.06 -0.87
C GLU A 48 -8.33 9.15 -0.21
N MET A 49 -7.19 8.97 -0.86
CA MET A 49 -6.06 8.22 -0.28
C MET A 49 -5.51 8.95 0.95
N ALA A 50 -5.30 10.26 0.87
CA ALA A 50 -4.81 11.07 1.98
C ALA A 50 -5.74 11.02 3.20
N ALA A 51 -7.05 11.13 2.99
CA ALA A 51 -8.04 11.03 4.07
C ALA A 51 -8.01 9.68 4.80
N CYS A 52 -7.69 8.59 4.09
CA CYS A 52 -7.62 7.24 4.65
C CYS A 52 -6.25 6.89 5.25
N THR A 53 -5.20 7.65 4.94
CA THR A 53 -3.81 7.37 5.32
C THR A 53 -3.67 7.18 6.83
N LYS A 54 -4.21 8.07 7.63
CA LYS A 54 -4.13 8.01 9.11
C LYS A 54 -4.66 6.70 9.71
N TYR A 55 -5.70 6.12 9.11
CA TYR A 55 -6.25 4.84 9.57
C TYR A 55 -5.33 3.68 9.21
N LEU A 56 -4.75 3.70 8.01
CA LEU A 56 -3.82 2.66 7.59
C LEU A 56 -2.51 2.73 8.39
N ASP A 57 -2.00 3.94 8.67
CA ASP A 57 -0.82 4.14 9.53
C ASP A 57 -1.04 3.53 10.90
N ARG A 58 -2.17 3.85 11.51
CA ARG A 58 -2.50 3.30 12.83
C ARG A 58 -2.64 1.77 12.82
N GLN A 59 -3.21 1.21 11.76
CA GLN A 59 -3.29 -0.24 11.59
C GLN A 59 -1.90 -0.87 11.47
N ILE A 60 -1.00 -0.28 10.68
CA ILE A 60 0.39 -0.77 10.51
C ILE A 60 1.16 -0.68 11.84
N GLU A 61 0.99 0.38 12.61
CA GLU A 61 1.60 0.53 13.93
C GLU A 61 1.14 -0.55 14.89
N LEU A 62 -0.18 -0.77 14.99
CA LEU A 62 -0.77 -1.76 15.90
C LEU A 62 -0.41 -3.20 15.54
N VAL A 63 -0.41 -3.53 14.25
CA VAL A 63 -0.04 -4.87 13.77
C VAL A 63 1.47 -5.08 13.86
N ASN A 64 2.25 -4.03 13.69
CA ASN A 64 3.73 -4.05 13.66
C ASN A 64 4.29 -5.21 12.83
N PRO A 65 3.97 -5.31 11.52
CA PRO A 65 4.28 -6.46 10.71
C PRO A 65 5.79 -6.58 10.45
N LYS A 66 6.30 -7.82 10.36
CA LYS A 66 7.69 -8.12 9.96
C LYS A 66 7.96 -7.75 8.50
N LEU A 67 6.94 -7.83 7.66
CA LEU A 67 7.00 -7.55 6.23
C LEU A 67 5.68 -6.89 5.79
N ILE A 68 5.78 -5.85 4.99
CA ILE A 68 4.63 -5.23 4.32
C ILE A 68 4.68 -5.62 2.84
N VAL A 69 3.68 -6.36 2.39
CA VAL A 69 3.51 -6.70 0.97
C VAL A 69 2.55 -5.68 0.34
N THR A 70 3.02 -4.93 -0.64
CA THR A 70 2.19 -3.94 -1.34
C THR A 70 1.60 -4.55 -2.61
N LEU A 71 0.26 -4.61 -2.69
CA LEU A 71 -0.46 -5.17 -3.84
C LEU A 71 -0.81 -4.07 -4.85
N GLY A 72 -0.01 -3.98 -5.91
CA GLY A 72 -0.24 -3.05 -7.01
C GLY A 72 0.27 -1.62 -6.78
N ARG A 73 0.07 -0.78 -7.81
CA ARG A 73 0.70 0.55 -7.92
C ARG A 73 0.35 1.53 -6.81
N PHE A 74 -0.89 1.54 -6.32
CA PHE A 74 -1.32 2.50 -5.29
C PHE A 74 -0.70 2.18 -3.92
N ALA A 75 -0.71 0.91 -3.53
CA ALA A 75 -0.08 0.49 -2.29
C ALA A 75 1.44 0.70 -2.32
N PHE A 76 2.09 0.41 -3.46
CA PHE A 76 3.52 0.65 -3.65
C PHE A 76 3.85 2.14 -3.67
N GLY A 77 3.11 2.95 -4.43
CA GLY A 77 3.33 4.39 -4.57
C GLY A 77 3.22 5.17 -3.26
N ARG A 78 2.57 4.61 -2.23
CA ARG A 78 2.58 5.17 -0.89
C ARG A 78 3.99 5.25 -0.29
N TYR A 79 4.82 4.24 -0.53
CA TYR A 79 6.18 4.15 0.01
C TYR A 79 7.22 4.70 -0.94
N PHE A 80 7.01 4.52 -2.25
CA PHE A 80 7.93 4.91 -3.30
C PHE A 80 7.19 5.69 -4.41
N PRO A 81 6.83 6.96 -4.14
CA PRO A 81 6.12 7.79 -5.10
C PRO A 81 6.99 8.03 -6.34
N GLY A 82 6.36 7.99 -7.52
CA GLY A 82 7.04 8.18 -8.81
C GLY A 82 7.69 6.92 -9.39
N GLU A 83 7.80 5.84 -8.63
CA GLU A 83 8.35 4.58 -9.14
C GLU A 83 7.27 3.66 -9.71
N GLY A 84 7.62 2.96 -10.81
CA GLY A 84 6.72 1.99 -11.46
C GLY A 84 6.76 0.63 -10.79
N ILE A 85 5.59 0.10 -10.42
CA ILE A 85 5.44 -1.22 -9.80
C ILE A 85 6.03 -2.36 -10.65
N THR A 86 5.96 -2.27 -11.98
CA THR A 86 6.45 -3.31 -12.89
C THR A 86 7.96 -3.54 -12.77
N LYS A 87 8.72 -2.48 -12.50
CA LYS A 87 10.18 -2.56 -12.31
C LYS A 87 10.54 -2.96 -10.88
N ALA A 88 9.73 -2.51 -9.91
CA ALA A 88 10.02 -2.69 -8.50
C ALA A 88 9.53 -4.02 -7.91
N ARG A 89 8.56 -4.70 -8.59
CA ARG A 89 8.00 -5.95 -8.08
C ARG A 89 9.08 -7.02 -7.85
N GLY A 90 8.87 -7.83 -6.85
CA GLY A 90 9.78 -8.92 -6.52
C GLY A 90 11.09 -8.49 -5.84
N GLN A 91 11.26 -7.20 -5.52
CA GLN A 91 12.46 -6.68 -4.86
C GLN A 91 12.15 -6.28 -3.42
N LEU A 92 12.83 -6.91 -2.46
CA LEU A 92 12.74 -6.50 -1.06
C LEU A 92 13.37 -5.11 -0.89
N ARG A 93 12.64 -4.19 -0.27
CA ARG A 93 13.09 -2.82 0.00
C ARG A 93 12.86 -2.44 1.46
N LYS A 94 13.53 -1.39 1.90
CA LYS A 94 13.37 -0.82 3.24
C LYS A 94 12.93 0.64 3.16
N LYS A 95 11.91 1.00 3.92
CA LYS A 95 11.44 2.38 4.06
C LYS A 95 10.97 2.59 5.49
N ASP A 96 11.45 3.68 6.10
CA ASP A 96 11.11 4.07 7.47
C ASP A 96 11.28 2.92 8.49
N GLY A 97 12.39 2.16 8.36
CA GLY A 97 12.70 1.01 9.20
C GLY A 97 11.90 -0.27 8.91
N ARG A 98 10.96 -0.25 7.95
CA ARG A 98 10.10 -1.38 7.61
C ARG A 98 10.54 -2.05 6.31
N LYS A 99 10.39 -3.38 6.26
CA LYS A 99 10.60 -4.17 5.04
C LYS A 99 9.35 -4.08 4.17
N ILE A 100 9.53 -3.71 2.92
CA ILE A 100 8.47 -3.54 1.92
C ILE A 100 8.76 -4.46 0.74
N PHE A 101 7.79 -5.29 0.37
CA PHE A 101 7.91 -6.18 -0.79
C PHE A 101 6.77 -5.90 -1.78
N PRO A 102 7.06 -5.29 -2.93
CA PRO A 102 6.06 -4.95 -3.92
C PRO A 102 5.73 -6.16 -4.83
N VAL A 103 4.43 -6.38 -5.05
CA VAL A 103 3.91 -7.37 -6.01
C VAL A 103 2.81 -6.75 -6.86
N LEU A 104 2.49 -7.36 -7.98
CA LEU A 104 1.36 -6.95 -8.82
C LEU A 104 0.04 -7.13 -8.04
N HIS A 105 -0.98 -6.38 -8.44
CA HIS A 105 -2.30 -6.57 -7.85
C HIS A 105 -2.93 -7.86 -8.39
N PRO A 106 -3.55 -8.73 -7.56
CA PRO A 106 -4.18 -9.95 -8.03
C PRO A 106 -5.20 -9.75 -9.17
N ALA A 107 -5.92 -8.63 -9.18
CA ALA A 107 -6.82 -8.29 -10.28
C ALA A 107 -6.11 -8.06 -11.63
N ALA A 108 -4.83 -7.75 -11.64
CA ALA A 108 -4.07 -7.64 -12.89
C ALA A 108 -3.83 -9.03 -13.51
N VAL A 109 -3.58 -10.03 -12.68
CA VAL A 109 -3.43 -11.43 -13.11
C VAL A 109 -4.75 -11.99 -13.65
N LEU A 110 -5.88 -11.66 -13.02
CA LEU A 110 -7.20 -12.06 -13.53
C LEU A 110 -7.52 -11.50 -14.92
N ARG A 111 -6.92 -10.37 -15.30
CA ARG A 111 -7.07 -9.75 -16.63
C ARG A 111 -6.04 -10.24 -17.63
N ARG A 112 -4.88 -10.67 -17.15
CA ARG A 112 -3.72 -11.12 -17.95
C ARG A 112 -3.11 -12.35 -17.27
N GLU A 113 -3.58 -13.52 -17.69
CA GLU A 113 -3.21 -14.80 -17.09
C GLU A 113 -1.70 -15.10 -17.23
N GLU A 114 -1.06 -14.54 -18.24
CA GLU A 114 0.40 -14.64 -18.46
C GLU A 114 1.23 -14.07 -17.28
N LEU A 115 0.63 -13.28 -16.40
CA LEU A 115 1.30 -12.75 -15.20
C LEU A 115 1.26 -13.70 -14.00
N ARG A 116 0.54 -14.82 -14.11
CA ARG A 116 0.38 -15.78 -13.00
C ARG A 116 1.72 -16.41 -12.56
N PRO A 117 2.58 -16.90 -13.45
CA PRO A 117 3.89 -17.45 -13.03
C PRO A 117 4.71 -16.43 -12.26
N THR A 118 4.76 -15.20 -12.76
CA THR A 118 5.44 -14.07 -12.13
C THR A 118 4.96 -13.82 -10.71
N MET A 119 3.64 -13.86 -10.48
CA MET A 119 3.07 -13.65 -9.16
C MET A 119 3.37 -14.83 -8.21
N ILE A 120 3.41 -16.06 -8.72
CA ILE A 120 3.79 -17.25 -7.94
C ILE A 120 5.26 -17.12 -7.49
N GLU A 121 6.16 -16.67 -8.37
CA GLU A 121 7.56 -16.40 -8.02
C GLU A 121 7.69 -15.34 -6.93
N ASP A 122 6.93 -14.25 -7.02
CA ASP A 122 6.92 -13.21 -5.99
C ASP A 122 6.48 -13.77 -4.63
N PHE A 123 5.46 -14.63 -4.60
CA PHE A 123 4.99 -15.23 -3.35
C PHE A 123 5.99 -16.23 -2.78
N LYS A 124 6.72 -16.99 -3.60
CA LYS A 124 7.84 -17.82 -3.14
C LYS A 124 8.92 -16.98 -2.47
N ALA A 125 9.29 -15.84 -3.08
CA ALA A 125 10.25 -14.92 -2.48
C ALA A 125 9.76 -14.36 -1.12
N ILE A 126 8.46 -14.09 -0.96
CA ILE A 126 7.86 -13.71 0.34
C ILE A 126 8.11 -14.79 1.39
N SER A 127 7.90 -16.07 1.06
CA SER A 127 8.20 -17.17 1.98
C SER A 127 9.67 -17.19 2.41
N GLU A 128 10.58 -17.04 1.47
CA GLU A 128 12.03 -17.02 1.75
C GLU A 128 12.45 -15.83 2.62
N ILE A 129 11.81 -14.66 2.43
CA ILE A 129 12.01 -13.47 3.27
C ILE A 129 11.53 -13.73 4.70
N LEU A 130 10.34 -14.33 4.86
CA LEU A 130 9.77 -14.63 6.17
C LEU A 130 10.58 -15.69 6.93
N GLU A 131 11.16 -16.64 6.21
CA GLU A 131 12.06 -17.67 6.76
C GLU A 131 13.49 -17.13 7.03
N GLY A 132 13.79 -15.88 6.67
CA GLY A 132 15.11 -15.26 6.85
C GLY A 132 16.16 -15.70 5.84
N LYS A 133 15.78 -16.40 4.76
CA LYS A 133 16.68 -16.84 3.69
C LYS A 133 17.11 -15.69 2.79
N ILE A 134 16.23 -14.71 2.58
CA ILE A 134 16.53 -13.45 1.90
C ILE A 134 16.62 -12.37 2.97
N GLY A 135 17.82 -11.87 3.21
CA GLY A 135 18.11 -10.89 4.26
C GLY A 135 18.36 -9.48 3.75
N ASP A 136 18.75 -8.60 4.66
CA ASP A 136 19.01 -7.17 4.41
C ASP A 136 20.16 -6.91 3.41
N ALA A 137 21.00 -7.90 3.11
CA ALA A 137 22.15 -7.77 2.21
C ALA A 137 21.77 -7.56 0.72
N SER A 138 20.54 -7.88 0.33
CA SER A 138 20.02 -7.66 -1.03
C SER A 138 19.23 -6.37 -1.19
N MET A 139 19.26 -5.49 -0.17
CA MET A 139 18.49 -4.24 -0.17
C MET A 139 19.33 -3.10 -0.75
N GLU A 140 18.97 -2.65 -1.95
CA GLU A 140 19.46 -1.36 -2.46
C GLU A 140 18.97 -0.23 -1.54
N PRO A 141 19.84 0.75 -1.16
CA PRO A 141 19.39 1.91 -0.39
C PRO A 141 18.41 2.72 -1.24
N GLY A 142 17.14 2.69 -0.85
CA GLY A 142 16.11 3.48 -1.53
C GLY A 142 16.48 4.96 -1.53
N VAL A 143 16.46 5.56 -2.72
CA VAL A 143 16.64 7.01 -2.90
C VAL A 143 15.71 7.73 -1.94
N THR A 144 16.28 8.56 -1.07
CA THR A 144 15.52 9.41 -0.16
C THR A 144 14.65 10.35 -0.98
N ALA A 145 13.35 10.11 -0.99
CA ALA A 145 12.39 11.05 -1.57
C ALA A 145 12.45 12.37 -0.80
N PRO A 146 12.33 13.52 -1.46
CA PRO A 146 12.22 14.80 -0.78
C PRO A 146 11.04 14.75 0.20
N ALA A 147 11.25 15.34 1.39
CA ALA A 147 10.25 15.41 2.45
C ALA A 147 8.93 15.95 1.89
N ALA A 148 7.82 15.29 2.25
CA ALA A 148 6.49 15.77 1.92
C ALA A 148 6.34 17.22 2.42
N PRO A 149 5.73 18.14 1.65
CA PRO A 149 5.49 19.49 2.11
C PRO A 149 4.67 19.44 3.40
N GLN A 150 5.19 20.07 4.43
CA GLN A 150 4.47 20.24 5.69
C GLN A 150 3.16 21.02 5.40
N PRO A 151 2.04 20.65 6.02
CA PRO A 151 0.83 21.44 5.88
C PRO A 151 1.12 22.85 6.38
N ALA A 152 0.90 23.83 5.51
CA ALA A 152 1.01 25.25 5.87
C ALA A 152 0.14 25.50 7.11
N GLN A 153 0.74 26.00 8.16
CA GLN A 153 0.03 26.50 9.32
C GLN A 153 -0.82 27.68 8.84
N LEU A 154 -2.12 27.48 8.71
CA LEU A 154 -3.08 28.56 8.55
C LEU A 154 -3.06 29.38 9.83
N SER A 155 -2.33 30.51 9.77
CA SER A 155 -2.39 31.54 10.79
C SER A 155 -3.80 32.13 10.79
N PHE A 156 -4.53 31.93 11.89
CA PHE A 156 -5.88 32.42 12.10
C PHE A 156 -5.80 33.84 12.65
N MET A 157 -5.22 34.77 11.88
CA MET A 157 -5.25 36.20 12.20
C MET A 157 -5.20 37.00 10.90
N ASP A 158 -6.38 37.29 10.36
CA ASP A 158 -6.69 38.55 9.69
C ASP A 158 -8.21 38.58 9.42
N ALA A 159 -8.93 39.13 10.36
CA ALA A 159 -10.30 39.62 10.15
C ALA A 159 -10.19 41.08 9.65
N PRO A 160 -10.67 41.44 8.46
CA PRO A 160 -10.77 42.80 8.07
C PRO A 160 -11.92 43.50 8.84
N GLY A 161 -11.56 44.67 9.39
CA GLY A 161 -12.42 45.49 10.22
C GLY A 161 -13.72 45.94 9.57
N GLN A 162 -14.67 46.18 10.43
CA GLN A 162 -15.97 46.76 10.18
C GLN A 162 -15.85 48.08 9.44
N ALA A 163 -16.48 48.19 8.26
CA ALA A 163 -16.79 49.50 7.65
C ALA A 163 -18.10 50.03 8.27
N ALA A 164 -17.99 51.17 8.94
CA ALA A 164 -19.11 51.92 9.49
C ALA A 164 -20.00 52.43 8.35
N VAL A 165 -21.30 52.19 8.46
CA VAL A 165 -22.32 52.86 7.64
C VAL A 165 -22.74 54.11 8.41
N SER A 166 -22.51 55.29 7.83
CA SER A 166 -23.13 56.56 8.26
C SER A 166 -24.11 57.02 7.21
N THR A 167 -25.34 57.25 7.67
CA THR A 167 -26.45 58.06 7.17
C THR A 167 -27.04 57.67 5.80
#